data_790b7ca6acc558bbc92e0ab58a778cab
#
_entry.id   790b7ca6acc558bbc92e0ab58a778cab
#
_cell.length_a   1.000
_cell.length_b   1.000
_cell.length_c   1.000
_cell.angle_alpha   90.00
_cell.angle_beta   90.00
_cell.angle_gamma   90.00
#
_symmetry.space_group_name_H-M   'P 1'
#
loop_
_entity.id
_entity.type
_entity.pdbx_description
1 polymer ?
#
loop_
_entity_poly.entity_id
_entity_poly.type
_entity_poly.pdbx_seq_one_letter_code
_entity_poly.pdbx_strand_id
1 'polypeptide(L)'
;MVSRKQKFWTVILVIVLAIVIIGGVFGISYMKGDVTFPWQLETGKAKTEEVAEPAKEELKVTVVEPESKEPVEEDIEEDATKEELVEEPVKETDAASTGVTLDYYGALHVEDGVLTDEEGNAVSLTGVSSHGLSWFPEYVTADSIKSLRDNWGINVIRLAMYTSDYNGYCVGGQDIKDTLKDNIDEAVQAATDNDMYVIIDWHILNDADPNEYKAEAIQFFGEMVRKYEDNENVIYEICNEPNGDTTWDDIKKYANEVVPVIRNVDDDAIILVGTPKWSSDLDSVLDDPLEFDNIMYTYHFYAGSHKSSARNTLTNALEEGLPVFISEYGFVAADGDGAVDTKEAAKWQEVIDEYQLSSCIWNLSNKAEGSALIASDCDLTADFKYEDLSEQGQYFFDMLKSIDSSDNEKEEELSDEVKEDVNQKESQLKEKTKQTKSNTEKRR
;
A
#
# COMPACT_ATOMS: atom_id res chain seq x y z
N MET A 1 -15.95 -37.81 51.26
CA MET A 1 -14.66 -37.46 50.64
C MET A 1 -14.90 -36.61 49.40
N VAL A 2 -14.50 -35.35 49.42
CA VAL A 2 -14.63 -34.45 48.25
C VAL A 2 -13.59 -34.89 47.21
N SER A 3 -14.03 -35.12 45.96
CA SER A 3 -13.12 -35.62 44.90
C SER A 3 -12.01 -34.59 44.54
N ARG A 4 -10.85 -35.09 44.06
CA ARG A 4 -9.75 -34.21 43.60
C ARG A 4 -10.18 -33.17 42.57
N LYS A 5 -11.12 -33.53 41.66
CA LYS A 5 -11.70 -32.61 40.67
C LYS A 5 -12.53 -31.50 41.33
N GLN A 6 -13.34 -31.81 42.36
CA GLN A 6 -14.12 -30.78 43.07
C GLN A 6 -13.21 -29.80 43.83
N LYS A 7 -12.12 -30.24 44.40
CA LYS A 7 -11.13 -29.34 45.05
C LYS A 7 -10.44 -28.42 44.01
N PHE A 8 -10.10 -28.95 42.85
CA PHE A 8 -9.48 -28.17 41.77
C PHE A 8 -10.42 -27.06 41.28
N TRP A 9 -11.67 -27.36 41.00
CA TRP A 9 -12.65 -26.37 40.57
C TRP A 9 -13.00 -25.35 41.65
N THR A 10 -12.97 -25.73 42.93
CA THR A 10 -13.18 -24.78 44.03
C THR A 10 -12.03 -23.79 44.13
N VAL A 11 -10.78 -24.22 43.93
CA VAL A 11 -9.60 -23.32 43.94
C VAL A 11 -9.64 -22.35 42.78
N ILE A 12 -10.00 -22.79 41.55
CA ILE A 12 -10.16 -21.91 40.39
C ILE A 12 -11.26 -20.86 40.65
N LEU A 13 -12.42 -21.26 41.17
CA LEU A 13 -13.51 -20.33 41.47
C LEU A 13 -13.09 -19.27 42.49
N VAL A 14 -12.31 -19.62 43.49
CA VAL A 14 -11.81 -18.67 44.51
C VAL A 14 -10.83 -17.70 43.90
N ILE A 15 -9.93 -18.15 42.98
CA ILE A 15 -8.97 -17.30 42.30
C ILE A 15 -9.72 -16.31 41.40
N VAL A 16 -10.69 -16.77 40.59
CA VAL A 16 -11.48 -15.89 39.71
C VAL A 16 -12.26 -14.86 40.52
N LEU A 17 -12.86 -15.25 41.65
CA LEU A 17 -13.56 -14.31 42.53
C LEU A 17 -12.60 -13.26 43.14
N ALA A 18 -11.40 -13.67 43.50
CA ALA A 18 -10.37 -12.76 44.02
C ALA A 18 -9.94 -11.74 42.95
N ILE A 19 -9.75 -12.15 41.71
CA ILE A 19 -9.41 -11.27 40.58
C ILE A 19 -10.55 -10.27 40.33
N VAL A 20 -11.78 -10.69 40.33
CA VAL A 20 -12.96 -9.81 40.12
C VAL A 20 -13.10 -8.80 41.26
N ILE A 21 -12.86 -9.21 42.54
CA ILE A 21 -12.91 -8.31 43.68
C ILE A 21 -11.75 -7.29 43.64
N ILE A 22 -10.53 -7.72 43.28
CA ILE A 22 -9.38 -6.82 43.16
C ILE A 22 -9.61 -5.85 42.01
N GLY A 23 -10.06 -6.30 40.84
CA GLY A 23 -10.40 -5.44 39.71
C GLY A 23 -11.53 -4.46 40.04
N GLY A 24 -12.56 -4.90 40.75
CA GLY A 24 -13.66 -4.02 41.20
C GLY A 24 -13.22 -2.96 42.23
N VAL A 25 -12.33 -3.31 43.16
CA VAL A 25 -11.78 -2.34 44.14
C VAL A 25 -10.86 -1.32 43.44
N PHE A 26 -10.01 -1.76 42.50
CA PHE A 26 -9.17 -0.88 41.70
C PHE A 26 -10.01 0.05 40.83
N GLY A 27 -11.06 -0.46 40.16
CA GLY A 27 -11.98 0.35 39.36
C GLY A 27 -12.71 1.42 40.17
N ILE A 28 -13.18 1.08 41.40
CA ILE A 28 -13.83 2.03 42.29
C ILE A 28 -12.85 3.07 42.86
N SER A 29 -11.62 2.67 43.18
CA SER A 29 -10.58 3.61 43.63
C SER A 29 -10.14 4.56 42.51
N TYR A 30 -10.05 4.08 41.27
CA TYR A 30 -9.78 4.89 40.10
C TYR A 30 -10.87 5.94 39.86
N MET A 31 -12.14 5.53 39.92
CA MET A 31 -13.29 6.41 39.76
C MET A 31 -13.40 7.47 40.86
N LYS A 32 -12.81 7.21 42.05
CA LYS A 32 -12.76 8.16 43.16
C LYS A 32 -11.54 9.09 43.15
N GLY A 33 -10.61 8.89 42.25
CA GLY A 33 -9.35 9.65 42.17
C GLY A 33 -8.32 9.32 43.25
N ASP A 34 -8.47 8.16 43.93
CA ASP A 34 -7.60 7.76 45.04
C ASP A 34 -6.29 7.07 44.56
N VAL A 35 -6.17 6.76 43.27
CA VAL A 35 -4.98 6.12 42.67
C VAL A 35 -4.56 6.88 41.40
N THR A 36 -3.31 7.37 41.41
CA THR A 36 -2.65 7.99 40.25
C THR A 36 -1.51 7.11 39.75
N PHE A 37 -1.41 6.91 38.43
CA PHE A 37 -0.30 6.18 37.84
C PHE A 37 0.91 7.08 37.58
N PRO A 38 2.14 6.56 37.61
CA PRO A 38 3.37 7.36 37.54
C PRO A 38 3.52 8.25 36.30
N TRP A 39 2.84 7.97 35.20
CA TRP A 39 2.86 8.76 33.94
C TRP A 39 1.91 9.98 33.94
N GLN A 40 1.11 10.21 34.99
CA GLN A 40 0.20 11.36 35.09
C GLN A 40 0.81 12.59 35.80
N LEU A 41 2.09 12.58 36.15
CA LEU A 41 2.71 13.60 37.02
C LEU A 41 3.34 14.79 36.30
N GLU A 42 3.21 14.95 34.97
CA GLU A 42 3.81 16.08 34.22
C GLU A 42 2.84 16.97 33.44
N THR A 43 1.61 17.14 33.86
CA THR A 43 0.78 18.23 33.32
C THR A 43 0.60 19.33 34.36
N GLY A 44 1.47 20.34 34.27
CA GLY A 44 1.42 21.54 35.10
C GLY A 44 0.11 22.31 34.88
N LYS A 45 -0.52 22.71 35.96
CA LYS A 45 -1.72 23.56 35.99
C LYS A 45 -1.47 24.88 35.26
N ALA A 46 -2.05 25.08 34.08
CA ALA A 46 -2.23 26.39 33.49
C ALA A 46 -3.44 27.09 34.16
N LYS A 47 -3.23 28.32 34.60
CA LYS A 47 -4.26 29.19 35.15
C LYS A 47 -5.18 29.64 34.00
N THR A 48 -6.47 29.47 34.19
CA THR A 48 -7.50 30.11 33.36
C THR A 48 -7.46 31.61 33.57
N GLU A 49 -7.02 32.37 32.58
CA GLU A 49 -7.37 33.79 32.41
C GLU A 49 -8.49 33.90 31.36
N GLU A 50 -9.54 34.57 31.78
CA GLU A 50 -10.75 34.89 31.02
C GLU A 50 -10.39 35.91 29.94
N VAL A 51 -10.40 35.50 28.64
CA VAL A 51 -10.18 36.41 27.50
C VAL A 51 -11.53 36.65 26.80
N ALA A 52 -11.89 37.92 26.71
CA ALA A 52 -13.12 38.40 26.09
C ALA A 52 -13.16 38.17 24.58
N GLU A 53 -14.36 37.89 24.05
CA GLU A 53 -14.65 37.77 22.62
C GLU A 53 -14.22 39.00 21.82
N PRO A 54 -13.56 38.83 20.66
CA PRO A 54 -13.43 39.95 19.70
C PRO A 54 -14.59 40.00 18.71
N ALA A 55 -15.01 41.22 18.45
CA ALA A 55 -16.14 41.61 17.60
C ALA A 55 -15.92 41.17 16.12
N LYS A 56 -17.03 40.78 15.48
CA LYS A 56 -17.10 40.46 14.03
C LYS A 56 -16.85 41.72 13.20
N GLU A 57 -15.78 41.74 12.42
CA GLU A 57 -15.60 42.69 11.30
C GLU A 57 -16.03 42.02 9.99
N GLU A 58 -16.96 42.65 9.28
CA GLU A 58 -17.41 42.24 7.95
C GLU A 58 -16.34 42.62 6.91
N LEU A 59 -15.72 41.63 6.24
CA LEU A 59 -14.86 41.83 5.09
C LEU A 59 -15.73 42.02 3.83
N LYS A 60 -15.70 43.21 3.28
CA LYS A 60 -16.24 43.53 1.92
C LYS A 60 -15.27 43.02 0.88
N VAL A 61 -15.68 42.02 0.14
CA VAL A 61 -14.98 41.53 -1.07
C VAL A 61 -15.31 42.49 -2.22
N THR A 62 -14.28 43.14 -2.77
CA THR A 62 -14.37 43.91 -4.00
C THR A 62 -13.92 43.00 -5.16
N VAL A 63 -14.87 42.69 -6.05
CA VAL A 63 -14.62 41.95 -7.27
C VAL A 63 -14.01 42.91 -8.28
N VAL A 64 -12.81 42.57 -8.80
CA VAL A 64 -12.17 43.25 -9.93
C VAL A 64 -12.28 42.33 -11.14
N GLU A 65 -12.98 42.79 -12.18
CA GLU A 65 -13.05 42.12 -13.49
C GLU A 65 -11.71 42.25 -14.24
N PRO A 66 -11.24 41.21 -14.95
CA PRO A 66 -10.07 41.34 -15.82
C PRO A 66 -10.41 41.89 -17.19
N GLU A 67 -9.67 42.93 -17.59
CA GLU A 67 -9.72 43.52 -18.93
C GLU A 67 -9.22 42.53 -19.99
N SER A 68 -10.00 42.45 -21.08
CA SER A 68 -9.66 41.74 -22.31
C SER A 68 -8.51 42.39 -23.08
N LYS A 69 -7.49 41.62 -23.45
CA LYS A 69 -6.50 41.99 -24.47
C LYS A 69 -6.71 41.18 -25.74
N GLU A 70 -6.82 41.89 -26.85
CA GLU A 70 -6.92 41.37 -28.20
C GLU A 70 -5.63 40.68 -28.68
N PRO A 71 -5.71 39.73 -29.65
CA PRO A 71 -4.56 38.97 -30.14
C PRO A 71 -3.76 39.78 -31.18
N VAL A 72 -2.43 39.68 -31.07
CA VAL A 72 -1.49 40.15 -32.08
C VAL A 72 -1.13 38.99 -32.99
N GLU A 73 -1.41 39.11 -34.29
CA GLU A 73 -0.96 38.21 -35.36
C GLU A 73 0.55 38.48 -35.61
N GLU A 74 1.38 37.46 -35.56
CA GLU A 74 2.72 37.44 -36.13
C GLU A 74 2.83 36.34 -37.18
N ASP A 75 3.22 36.78 -38.40
CA ASP A 75 3.51 35.97 -39.57
C ASP A 75 4.72 35.03 -39.30
N ILE A 76 4.58 33.75 -39.63
CA ILE A 76 5.66 32.78 -39.69
C ILE A 76 5.90 32.38 -41.14
N GLU A 77 7.07 32.77 -41.66
CA GLU A 77 7.59 32.31 -42.97
C GLU A 77 7.97 30.81 -42.89
N GLU A 78 7.54 30.07 -43.91
CA GLU A 78 7.99 28.70 -44.18
C GLU A 78 9.44 28.68 -44.63
N ASP A 79 10.28 27.95 -43.89
CA ASP A 79 11.59 27.50 -44.40
C ASP A 79 11.67 25.96 -44.34
N ALA A 80 11.71 25.37 -45.54
CA ALA A 80 11.76 23.94 -45.73
C ALA A 80 13.21 23.46 -45.68
N THR A 81 13.58 22.78 -44.58
CA THR A 81 14.85 22.03 -44.52
C THR A 81 14.59 20.56 -44.21
N LYS A 82 15.24 19.72 -45.04
CA LYS A 82 15.23 18.29 -45.06
C LYS A 82 15.52 17.67 -43.70
N GLU A 83 14.63 16.83 -43.20
CA GLU A 83 14.91 15.89 -42.11
C GLU A 83 15.79 14.74 -42.61
N GLU A 84 17.00 14.68 -42.09
CA GLU A 84 17.91 13.54 -42.14
C GLU A 84 17.50 12.62 -40.98
N LEU A 85 17.05 11.38 -41.31
CA LEU A 85 16.71 10.36 -40.31
C LEU A 85 17.97 10.00 -39.53
N VAL A 86 18.07 10.52 -38.31
CA VAL A 86 19.03 10.03 -37.33
C VAL A 86 18.36 8.86 -36.62
N GLU A 87 18.84 7.64 -36.92
CA GLU A 87 18.55 6.46 -36.10
C GLU A 87 19.07 6.72 -34.68
N GLU A 88 18.17 6.87 -33.69
CA GLU A 88 18.55 6.84 -32.30
C GLU A 88 19.10 5.44 -31.95
N PRO A 89 20.19 5.35 -31.15
CA PRO A 89 20.71 4.06 -30.75
C PRO A 89 19.68 3.36 -29.85
N VAL A 90 19.31 2.17 -30.26
CA VAL A 90 18.57 1.21 -29.42
C VAL A 90 19.35 1.09 -28.10
N LYS A 91 18.76 1.56 -26.99
CA LYS A 91 19.28 1.28 -25.65
C LYS A 91 19.35 -0.25 -25.52
N GLU A 92 20.54 -0.81 -25.49
CA GLU A 92 20.75 -2.18 -24.99
C GLU A 92 20.25 -2.18 -23.55
N THR A 93 19.11 -2.80 -23.32
CA THR A 93 18.64 -3.11 -21.98
C THR A 93 19.59 -4.15 -21.42
N ASP A 94 20.44 -3.73 -20.48
CA ASP A 94 21.15 -4.67 -19.61
C ASP A 94 20.11 -5.47 -18.84
N ALA A 95 19.94 -6.72 -19.24
CA ALA A 95 19.06 -7.68 -18.60
C ALA A 95 19.66 -8.09 -17.25
N ALA A 96 19.47 -7.28 -16.23
CA ALA A 96 19.70 -7.63 -14.83
C ALA A 96 18.98 -6.67 -13.88
N SER A 97 17.67 -6.47 -14.04
CA SER A 97 16.82 -6.06 -12.93
C SER A 97 15.51 -6.83 -13.04
N THR A 98 15.36 -7.80 -12.21
CA THR A 98 14.15 -8.55 -11.95
C THR A 98 13.17 -7.68 -11.16
N GLY A 99 12.70 -6.62 -11.70
CA GLY A 99 11.69 -5.82 -11.07
C GLY A 99 10.94 -5.07 -12.15
N VAL A 100 9.66 -5.22 -12.13
CA VAL A 100 8.75 -4.46 -12.96
C VAL A 100 8.89 -3.00 -12.57
N THR A 101 9.17 -2.14 -13.52
CA THR A 101 9.45 -0.74 -13.32
C THR A 101 8.28 0.12 -13.78
N LEU A 102 8.22 1.37 -13.34
CA LEU A 102 7.27 2.37 -13.83
C LEU A 102 7.39 2.56 -15.34
N ASP A 103 8.61 2.59 -15.88
CA ASP A 103 8.87 2.61 -17.34
C ASP A 103 8.25 1.43 -18.10
N TYR A 104 7.98 0.31 -17.40
CA TYR A 104 7.37 -0.88 -18.00
C TYR A 104 5.85 -0.85 -17.97
N TYR A 105 5.23 -0.44 -16.84
CA TYR A 105 3.78 -0.46 -16.68
C TYR A 105 3.11 0.89 -16.97
N GLY A 106 3.81 2.03 -16.81
CA GLY A 106 3.23 3.37 -16.96
C GLY A 106 2.10 3.64 -15.97
N ALA A 107 1.11 4.38 -16.42
CA ALA A 107 -0.11 4.63 -15.66
C ALA A 107 -0.92 3.34 -15.49
N LEU A 108 -1.45 3.13 -14.28
CA LEU A 108 -2.22 1.93 -13.94
C LEU A 108 -3.72 2.19 -14.06
N HIS A 109 -4.46 1.13 -14.41
CA HIS A 109 -5.92 1.13 -14.52
C HIS A 109 -6.51 -0.06 -13.79
N VAL A 110 -7.82 -0.03 -13.54
CA VAL A 110 -8.59 -1.19 -13.05
C VAL A 110 -9.55 -1.63 -14.14
N GLU A 111 -9.33 -2.82 -14.72
CA GLU A 111 -10.19 -3.42 -15.74
C GLU A 111 -10.64 -4.82 -15.31
N ASP A 112 -11.92 -5.12 -15.41
CA ASP A 112 -12.52 -6.42 -15.10
C ASP A 112 -12.11 -6.99 -13.70
N GLY A 113 -11.94 -6.10 -12.70
CA GLY A 113 -11.57 -6.46 -11.33
C GLY A 113 -10.07 -6.65 -11.10
N VAL A 114 -9.22 -6.34 -12.07
CA VAL A 114 -7.76 -6.53 -12.04
C VAL A 114 -7.04 -5.20 -12.22
N LEU A 115 -5.90 -5.02 -11.55
CA LEU A 115 -4.98 -3.92 -11.81
C LEU A 115 -4.24 -4.20 -13.12
N THR A 116 -4.22 -3.24 -14.05
CA THR A 116 -3.66 -3.40 -15.39
C THR A 116 -2.75 -2.22 -15.76
N ASP A 117 -1.85 -2.46 -16.72
CA ASP A 117 -1.08 -1.45 -17.42
C ASP A 117 -1.91 -0.78 -18.54
N GLU A 118 -1.31 0.17 -19.28
CA GLU A 118 -1.96 0.86 -20.40
C GLU A 118 -2.35 -0.06 -21.56
N GLU A 119 -1.70 -1.23 -21.70
CA GLU A 119 -2.03 -2.22 -22.72
C GLU A 119 -3.11 -3.23 -22.25
N GLY A 120 -3.58 -3.13 -21.00
CA GLY A 120 -4.55 -4.03 -20.40
C GLY A 120 -3.94 -5.36 -19.91
N ASN A 121 -2.63 -5.45 -19.73
CA ASN A 121 -2.01 -6.61 -19.10
C ASN A 121 -2.13 -6.52 -17.59
N ALA A 122 -2.35 -7.66 -16.91
CA ALA A 122 -2.43 -7.70 -15.46
C ALA A 122 -1.11 -7.29 -14.80
N VAL A 123 -1.19 -6.45 -13.78
CA VAL A 123 -0.06 -5.94 -13.00
C VAL A 123 -0.13 -6.45 -11.58
N SER A 124 0.98 -7.00 -11.08
CA SER A 124 1.17 -7.37 -9.68
C SER A 124 2.30 -6.54 -9.06
N LEU A 125 1.97 -5.70 -8.09
CA LEU A 125 2.94 -4.92 -7.33
C LEU A 125 3.32 -5.66 -6.05
N THR A 126 4.61 -5.79 -5.79
CA THR A 126 5.13 -6.42 -4.57
C THR A 126 6.00 -5.42 -3.81
N GLY A 127 5.64 -5.14 -2.58
CA GLY A 127 6.34 -4.13 -1.81
C GLY A 127 6.25 -4.24 -0.31
N VAL A 128 6.67 -3.17 0.35
CA VAL A 128 6.68 -3.04 1.79
C VAL A 128 5.87 -1.81 2.23
N SER A 129 5.23 -1.90 3.39
CA SER A 129 4.68 -0.74 4.08
C SER A 129 5.73 -0.19 5.05
N SER A 130 5.92 1.12 5.09
CA SER A 130 6.58 1.74 6.24
C SER A 130 5.81 1.40 7.52
N HIS A 131 6.45 1.42 8.68
CA HIS A 131 5.73 1.69 9.93
C HIS A 131 5.26 3.15 9.93
N GLY A 132 4.52 3.57 10.93
CA GLY A 132 4.05 4.95 11.01
C GLY A 132 5.16 5.98 10.84
N LEU A 133 4.99 6.92 9.91
CA LEU A 133 5.96 7.97 9.56
C LEU A 133 6.38 8.85 10.76
N SER A 134 5.53 8.89 11.82
CA SER A 134 5.85 9.62 13.07
C SER A 134 6.78 8.86 14.00
N TRP A 135 6.96 7.55 13.82
CA TRP A 135 7.76 6.68 14.69
C TRP A 135 9.09 6.27 14.06
N PHE A 136 9.09 6.00 12.75
CA PHE A 136 10.21 5.43 12.01
C PHE A 136 10.44 6.15 10.68
N PRO A 137 10.54 7.51 10.65
CA PRO A 137 10.74 8.26 9.41
C PRO A 137 12.05 7.92 8.70
N GLU A 138 13.06 7.44 9.44
CA GLU A 138 14.37 7.09 8.92
C GLU A 138 14.37 5.93 7.91
N TYR A 139 13.26 5.18 7.83
CA TYR A 139 13.11 4.07 6.88
C TYR A 139 12.45 4.45 5.56
N VAL A 140 12.03 5.71 5.37
CA VAL A 140 11.42 6.19 4.12
C VAL A 140 12.28 7.22 3.38
N THR A 141 13.58 7.23 3.65
CA THR A 141 14.56 8.09 2.99
C THR A 141 14.90 7.61 1.59
N ALA A 142 15.48 8.48 0.78
CA ALA A 142 15.92 8.15 -0.58
C ALA A 142 16.88 6.95 -0.62
N ASP A 143 17.84 6.87 0.32
CA ASP A 143 18.79 5.76 0.41
C ASP A 143 18.09 4.44 0.77
N SER A 144 17.13 4.48 1.70
CA SER A 144 16.35 3.30 2.10
C SER A 144 15.53 2.75 0.93
N ILE A 145 14.73 3.61 0.28
CA ILE A 145 13.85 3.20 -0.84
C ILE A 145 14.68 2.66 -2.01
N LYS A 146 15.77 3.34 -2.37
CA LYS A 146 16.68 2.86 -3.40
C LYS A 146 17.27 1.49 -3.05
N SER A 147 17.71 1.29 -1.81
CA SER A 147 18.28 0.03 -1.36
C SER A 147 17.28 -1.13 -1.41
N LEU A 148 16.02 -0.87 -1.06
CA LEU A 148 14.94 -1.87 -1.19
C LEU A 148 14.67 -2.23 -2.64
N ARG A 149 14.66 -1.24 -3.54
CA ARG A 149 14.53 -1.48 -4.98
C ARG A 149 15.68 -2.34 -5.52
N ASP A 150 16.92 -1.91 -5.25
CA ASP A 150 18.12 -2.54 -5.83
C ASP A 150 18.39 -3.94 -5.26
N ASN A 151 18.15 -4.13 -3.94
CA ASN A 151 18.58 -5.35 -3.25
C ASN A 151 17.45 -6.38 -3.06
N TRP A 152 16.19 -5.91 -2.97
CA TRP A 152 15.02 -6.76 -2.72
C TRP A 152 14.15 -6.94 -3.97
N GLY A 153 14.27 -6.05 -4.96
CA GLY A 153 13.50 -6.11 -6.19
C GLY A 153 12.03 -5.69 -6.03
N ILE A 154 11.67 -5.02 -4.92
CA ILE A 154 10.31 -4.52 -4.73
C ILE A 154 10.02 -3.34 -5.69
N ASN A 155 8.75 -3.16 -6.04
CA ASN A 155 8.31 -2.13 -7.00
C ASN A 155 7.23 -1.19 -6.46
N VAL A 156 6.85 -1.32 -5.20
CA VAL A 156 5.94 -0.39 -4.51
C VAL A 156 6.35 -0.18 -3.06
N ILE A 157 6.19 1.05 -2.57
CA ILE A 157 6.34 1.42 -1.15
C ILE A 157 5.03 2.03 -0.66
N ARG A 158 4.53 1.59 0.51
CA ARG A 158 3.35 2.17 1.16
C ARG A 158 3.78 3.05 2.33
N LEU A 159 3.24 4.26 2.39
CA LEU A 159 3.59 5.29 3.38
C LEU A 159 2.47 5.42 4.42
N ALA A 160 2.61 4.75 5.55
CA ALA A 160 1.61 4.71 6.62
C ALA A 160 1.62 6.01 7.43
N MET A 161 0.82 7.00 7.01
CA MET A 161 0.66 8.27 7.71
C MET A 161 -0.49 8.21 8.71
N TYR A 162 -0.19 7.92 9.96
CA TYR A 162 -1.18 7.87 11.05
C TYR A 162 -1.89 9.20 11.27
N THR A 163 -3.19 9.13 11.52
CA THR A 163 -4.08 10.27 11.68
C THR A 163 -4.22 10.73 13.12
N SER A 164 -4.63 9.84 14.04
CA SER A 164 -4.99 10.15 15.42
C SER A 164 -4.01 9.64 16.48
N ASP A 165 -3.03 8.83 16.09
CA ASP A 165 -2.06 8.25 17.02
C ASP A 165 -0.92 9.22 17.37
N TYR A 166 0.14 8.73 18.02
CA TYR A 166 1.28 9.55 18.45
C TYR A 166 1.85 10.41 17.30
N ASN A 167 1.84 11.72 17.48
CA ASN A 167 2.24 12.68 16.46
C ASN A 167 1.55 12.43 15.09
N GLY A 168 0.31 11.92 15.11
CA GLY A 168 -0.47 11.73 13.91
C GLY A 168 -0.88 13.05 13.27
N TYR A 169 -1.18 13.02 11.98
CA TYR A 169 -1.45 14.19 11.16
C TYR A 169 -2.55 15.10 11.74
N CYS A 170 -3.62 14.52 12.31
CA CYS A 170 -4.76 15.28 12.84
C CYS A 170 -4.56 15.81 14.25
N VAL A 171 -3.63 15.24 15.02
CA VAL A 171 -3.45 15.55 16.45
C VAL A 171 -2.08 16.18 16.80
N GLY A 172 -1.09 16.05 15.92
CA GLY A 172 0.30 16.46 16.16
C GLY A 172 0.58 17.96 16.02
N GLY A 173 -0.36 18.76 15.50
CA GLY A 173 -0.17 20.19 15.23
C GLY A 173 0.52 20.47 13.90
N GLN A 174 0.72 21.77 13.56
CA GLN A 174 1.18 22.17 12.22
C GLN A 174 2.59 21.71 11.91
N ASP A 175 3.52 21.82 12.85
CA ASP A 175 4.92 21.41 12.64
C ASP A 175 5.01 19.90 12.33
N ILE A 176 4.15 19.08 12.94
CA ILE A 176 4.08 17.64 12.66
C ILE A 176 3.47 17.39 11.28
N LYS A 177 2.38 18.08 10.93
CA LYS A 177 1.78 17.99 9.59
C LYS A 177 2.80 18.30 8.50
N ASP A 178 3.59 19.36 8.69
CA ASP A 178 4.62 19.76 7.73
C ASP A 178 5.73 18.70 7.64
N THR A 179 6.21 18.16 8.77
CA THR A 179 7.20 17.07 8.80
C THR A 179 6.69 15.81 8.10
N LEU A 180 5.44 15.40 8.36
CA LEU A 180 4.86 14.21 7.71
C LEU A 180 4.74 14.39 6.19
N LYS A 181 4.39 15.59 5.73
CA LYS A 181 4.36 15.89 4.30
C LYS A 181 5.76 15.93 3.69
N ASP A 182 6.75 16.45 4.40
CA ASP A 182 8.16 16.45 3.95
C ASP A 182 8.67 14.99 3.79
N ASN A 183 8.32 14.09 4.72
CA ASN A 183 8.66 12.67 4.63
C ASN A 183 7.97 11.99 3.43
N ILE A 184 6.69 12.32 3.17
CA ILE A 184 5.97 11.82 1.99
C ILE A 184 6.64 12.34 0.72
N ASP A 185 7.02 13.62 0.68
CA ASP A 185 7.68 14.23 -0.48
C ASP A 185 9.00 13.55 -0.81
N GLU A 186 9.84 13.31 0.20
CA GLU A 186 11.11 12.59 0.02
C GLU A 186 10.86 11.18 -0.52
N ALA A 187 9.89 10.46 0.05
CA ALA A 187 9.58 9.10 -0.36
C ALA A 187 8.97 9.02 -1.76
N VAL A 188 8.06 9.92 -2.14
CA VAL A 188 7.49 9.99 -3.49
C VAL A 188 8.58 10.29 -4.51
N GLN A 189 9.45 11.27 -4.25
CA GLN A 189 10.56 11.57 -5.15
C GLN A 189 11.51 10.38 -5.28
N ALA A 190 11.85 9.71 -4.17
CA ALA A 190 12.73 8.54 -4.19
C ALA A 190 12.12 7.36 -4.94
N ALA A 191 10.82 7.10 -4.77
CA ALA A 191 10.10 6.06 -5.51
C ALA A 191 10.11 6.36 -7.02
N THR A 192 9.80 7.59 -7.41
CA THR A 192 9.82 8.04 -8.81
C THR A 192 11.22 7.91 -9.43
N ASP A 193 12.27 8.34 -8.72
CA ASP A 193 13.66 8.26 -9.20
C ASP A 193 14.17 6.81 -9.35
N ASN A 194 13.50 5.84 -8.74
CA ASN A 194 13.86 4.43 -8.76
C ASN A 194 12.82 3.53 -9.45
N ASP A 195 11.96 4.09 -10.29
CA ASP A 195 10.93 3.36 -11.05
C ASP A 195 10.05 2.49 -10.13
N MET A 196 9.54 3.08 -9.05
CA MET A 196 8.66 2.42 -8.09
C MET A 196 7.32 3.15 -7.98
N TYR A 197 6.26 2.40 -7.71
CA TYR A 197 4.98 2.96 -7.27
C TYR A 197 5.05 3.34 -5.79
N VAL A 198 4.20 4.30 -5.40
CA VAL A 198 4.10 4.74 -4.01
C VAL A 198 2.65 4.91 -3.59
N ILE A 199 2.28 4.31 -2.46
CA ILE A 199 0.95 4.43 -1.87
C ILE A 199 1.00 5.47 -0.76
N ILE A 200 0.24 6.55 -0.89
CA ILE A 200 0.04 7.55 0.19
C ILE A 200 -1.18 7.12 0.99
N ASP A 201 -0.95 6.62 2.21
CA ASP A 201 -1.97 6.03 3.05
C ASP A 201 -2.40 6.95 4.20
N TRP A 202 -3.68 7.31 4.20
CA TRP A 202 -4.38 7.92 5.32
C TRP A 202 -4.67 6.86 6.38
N HIS A 203 -3.68 6.64 7.26
CA HIS A 203 -3.61 5.50 8.16
C HIS A 203 -4.48 5.66 9.40
N ILE A 204 -5.81 5.48 9.24
CA ILE A 204 -6.73 5.41 10.37
C ILE A 204 -6.58 4.08 11.11
N LEU A 205 -6.66 4.11 12.44
CA LEU A 205 -6.64 2.92 13.29
C LEU A 205 -7.46 3.14 14.56
N ASN A 206 -6.98 3.95 15.53
CA ASN A 206 -7.69 4.23 16.77
C ASN A 206 -8.89 5.17 16.60
N ASP A 207 -8.91 5.97 15.56
CA ASP A 207 -10.05 6.80 15.11
C ASP A 207 -11.17 5.99 14.43
N ALA A 208 -10.92 4.72 14.11
CA ALA A 208 -11.88 3.71 13.67
C ALA A 208 -12.80 4.10 12.48
N ASP A 209 -13.51 5.23 12.57
CA ASP A 209 -14.41 5.76 11.53
C ASP A 209 -13.70 6.85 10.71
N PRO A 210 -13.50 6.68 9.38
CA PRO A 210 -12.84 7.66 8.53
C PRO A 210 -13.57 9.02 8.49
N ASN A 211 -14.83 9.08 8.91
CA ASN A 211 -15.57 10.33 9.02
C ASN A 211 -15.10 11.23 10.17
N GLU A 212 -14.35 10.71 11.16
CA GLU A 212 -13.84 11.48 12.32
C GLU A 212 -13.01 12.69 11.86
N TYR A 213 -12.04 12.46 10.93
CA TYR A 213 -11.17 13.51 10.39
C TYR A 213 -11.38 13.73 8.88
N LYS A 214 -12.62 13.54 8.40
CA LYS A 214 -12.93 13.67 6.97
C LYS A 214 -12.58 15.04 6.39
N ALA A 215 -12.77 16.12 7.15
CA ALA A 215 -12.46 17.47 6.66
C ALA A 215 -10.94 17.65 6.44
N GLU A 216 -10.13 17.07 7.32
CA GLU A 216 -8.68 17.03 7.20
C GLU A 216 -8.25 16.13 6.04
N ALA A 217 -8.89 14.99 5.86
CA ALA A 217 -8.63 14.08 4.74
C ALA A 217 -8.91 14.75 3.38
N ILE A 218 -10.05 15.44 3.24
CA ILE A 218 -10.40 16.24 2.05
C ILE A 218 -9.32 17.28 1.76
N GLN A 219 -8.86 18.00 2.78
CA GLN A 219 -7.80 18.98 2.60
C GLN A 219 -6.47 18.34 2.22
N PHE A 220 -6.09 17.26 2.89
CA PHE A 220 -4.84 16.53 2.65
C PHE A 220 -4.79 15.95 1.24
N PHE A 221 -5.78 15.16 0.84
CA PHE A 221 -5.80 14.58 -0.51
C PHE A 221 -5.91 15.63 -1.60
N GLY A 222 -6.66 16.72 -1.37
CA GLY A 222 -6.71 17.85 -2.29
C GLY A 222 -5.38 18.60 -2.40
N GLU A 223 -4.50 18.54 -1.39
CA GLU A 223 -3.11 19.07 -1.45
C GLU A 223 -2.18 18.08 -2.17
N MET A 224 -2.23 16.79 -1.80
CA MET A 224 -1.38 15.74 -2.37
C MET A 224 -1.63 15.54 -3.86
N VAL A 225 -2.89 15.41 -4.29
CA VAL A 225 -3.20 15.18 -5.70
C VAL A 225 -2.76 16.34 -6.61
N ARG A 226 -2.89 17.60 -6.15
CA ARG A 226 -2.38 18.75 -6.91
C ARG A 226 -0.86 18.81 -6.96
N LYS A 227 -0.19 18.27 -5.95
CA LYS A 227 1.26 18.24 -5.89
C LYS A 227 1.85 17.20 -6.82
N TYR A 228 1.16 16.08 -6.99
CA TYR A 228 1.64 14.91 -7.72
C TYR A 228 0.81 14.64 -8.98
N GLU A 229 0.09 15.64 -9.53
CA GLU A 229 -0.79 15.48 -10.71
C GLU A 229 -0.06 14.96 -11.97
N ASP A 230 1.25 15.15 -12.04
CA ASP A 230 2.10 14.68 -13.14
C ASP A 230 2.82 13.34 -12.80
N ASN A 231 2.51 12.72 -11.64
CA ASN A 231 3.17 11.51 -11.15
C ASN A 231 2.29 10.26 -11.33
N GLU A 232 2.43 9.54 -12.43
CA GLU A 232 1.66 8.31 -12.74
C GLU A 232 1.91 7.15 -11.76
N ASN A 233 2.95 7.26 -10.90
CA ASN A 233 3.31 6.23 -9.91
C ASN A 233 2.68 6.43 -8.53
N VAL A 234 1.82 7.43 -8.33
CA VAL A 234 1.19 7.70 -7.03
C VAL A 234 -0.19 7.05 -6.92
N ILE A 235 -0.37 6.25 -5.89
CA ILE A 235 -1.62 5.58 -5.51
C ILE A 235 -2.11 6.20 -4.21
N TYR A 236 -3.41 6.45 -4.07
CA TYR A 236 -4.00 7.06 -2.88
C TYR A 236 -4.82 6.05 -2.08
N GLU A 237 -4.40 5.70 -0.87
CA GLU A 237 -5.19 4.88 0.07
C GLU A 237 -5.93 5.81 1.03
N ILE A 238 -7.25 5.94 0.84
CA ILE A 238 -8.02 6.98 1.52
C ILE A 238 -8.46 6.62 2.94
N CYS A 239 -8.36 5.37 3.35
CA CYS A 239 -8.52 4.93 4.73
C CYS A 239 -7.93 3.53 4.92
N ASN A 240 -7.02 3.35 5.90
CA ASN A 240 -6.33 2.11 6.18
C ASN A 240 -7.25 1.01 6.73
N GLU A 241 -7.70 1.14 7.98
CA GLU A 241 -8.41 0.10 8.73
C GLU A 241 -9.64 0.61 9.45
N PRO A 242 -10.75 0.88 8.74
CA PRO A 242 -12.03 1.14 9.39
C PRO A 242 -12.44 -0.02 10.31
N ASN A 243 -12.77 0.28 11.57
CA ASN A 243 -12.96 -0.76 12.56
C ASN A 243 -14.05 -0.43 13.59
N GLY A 244 -14.15 -1.21 14.67
CA GLY A 244 -15.18 -1.02 15.69
C GLY A 244 -16.60 -1.24 15.15
N ASP A 245 -17.44 -0.24 15.31
CA ASP A 245 -18.83 -0.26 14.83
C ASP A 245 -18.99 0.39 13.44
N THR A 246 -17.88 0.78 12.78
CA THR A 246 -17.87 1.41 11.43
C THR A 246 -18.39 0.43 10.39
N THR A 247 -19.42 0.84 9.68
CA THR A 247 -20.07 0.06 8.64
C THR A 247 -19.57 0.43 7.25
N TRP A 248 -19.87 -0.40 6.24
CA TRP A 248 -19.60 -0.07 4.85
C TRP A 248 -20.34 1.21 4.40
N ASP A 249 -21.56 1.43 4.88
CA ASP A 249 -22.31 2.68 4.60
C ASP A 249 -21.58 3.93 5.13
N ASP A 250 -20.90 3.84 6.27
CA ASP A 250 -20.10 4.95 6.83
C ASP A 250 -18.88 5.21 5.96
N ILE A 251 -18.19 4.16 5.50
CA ILE A 251 -17.05 4.24 4.60
C ILE A 251 -17.47 4.81 3.23
N LYS A 252 -18.58 4.34 2.66
CA LYS A 252 -19.14 4.90 1.41
C LYS A 252 -19.45 6.38 1.53
N LYS A 253 -20.01 6.80 2.64
CA LYS A 253 -20.29 8.21 2.89
C LYS A 253 -19.00 9.05 2.90
N TYR A 254 -17.94 8.54 3.50
CA TYR A 254 -16.61 9.15 3.50
C TYR A 254 -16.03 9.19 2.08
N ALA A 255 -15.96 8.05 1.42
CA ALA A 255 -15.38 7.90 0.08
C ALA A 255 -16.10 8.78 -0.96
N ASN A 256 -17.43 8.87 -0.92
CA ASN A 256 -18.21 9.72 -1.82
C ASN A 256 -17.91 11.23 -1.67
N GLU A 257 -17.26 11.67 -0.59
CA GLU A 257 -16.81 13.05 -0.42
C GLU A 257 -15.32 13.23 -0.73
N VAL A 258 -14.48 12.21 -0.48
CA VAL A 258 -13.02 12.29 -0.69
C VAL A 258 -12.62 11.95 -2.13
N VAL A 259 -13.17 10.88 -2.72
CA VAL A 259 -12.84 10.44 -4.08
C VAL A 259 -13.03 11.56 -5.11
N PRO A 260 -14.14 12.33 -5.11
CA PRO A 260 -14.30 13.44 -6.04
C PRO A 260 -13.25 14.56 -5.90
N VAL A 261 -12.64 14.72 -4.72
CA VAL A 261 -11.55 15.70 -4.52
C VAL A 261 -10.31 15.30 -5.31
N ILE A 262 -9.98 14.01 -5.31
CA ILE A 262 -8.87 13.44 -6.09
C ILE A 262 -9.23 13.51 -7.57
N ARG A 263 -10.39 12.99 -7.98
CA ARG A 263 -10.85 12.91 -9.37
C ARG A 263 -10.98 14.26 -10.07
N ASN A 264 -11.17 15.36 -9.35
CA ASN A 264 -11.22 16.70 -9.96
C ASN A 264 -9.85 17.21 -10.44
N VAL A 265 -8.76 16.55 -10.07
CA VAL A 265 -7.38 16.92 -10.43
C VAL A 265 -6.76 15.81 -11.27
N ASP A 266 -6.87 14.57 -10.81
CA ASP A 266 -6.38 13.35 -11.40
C ASP A 266 -7.57 12.40 -11.61
N ASP A 267 -8.06 12.31 -12.85
CA ASP A 267 -9.32 11.62 -13.17
C ASP A 267 -9.15 10.12 -13.31
N ASP A 268 -7.93 9.60 -13.40
CA ASP A 268 -7.59 8.18 -13.57
C ASP A 268 -6.74 7.57 -12.44
N ALA A 269 -6.31 8.35 -11.43
CA ALA A 269 -5.55 7.83 -10.28
C ALA A 269 -6.14 6.55 -9.69
N ILE A 270 -5.29 5.60 -9.30
CA ILE A 270 -5.73 4.44 -8.51
C ILE A 270 -6.03 4.88 -7.08
N ILE A 271 -7.23 4.55 -6.59
CA ILE A 271 -7.64 4.85 -5.22
C ILE A 271 -7.95 3.54 -4.48
N LEU A 272 -7.26 3.31 -3.38
CA LEU A 272 -7.50 2.20 -2.47
C LEU A 272 -8.45 2.65 -1.36
N VAL A 273 -9.43 1.79 -1.05
CA VAL A 273 -10.45 2.07 -0.04
C VAL A 273 -10.49 0.97 0.99
N GLY A 274 -10.20 1.30 2.25
CA GLY A 274 -10.30 0.37 3.38
C GLY A 274 -11.71 -0.17 3.56
N THR A 275 -11.82 -1.43 3.93
CA THR A 275 -13.08 -2.10 4.16
C THR A 275 -13.38 -2.27 5.67
N PRO A 276 -14.61 -2.57 6.10
CA PRO A 276 -14.91 -2.74 7.53
C PRO A 276 -14.07 -3.83 8.20
N LYS A 277 -14.04 -3.84 9.54
CA LYS A 277 -13.41 -4.87 10.36
C LYS A 277 -11.91 -5.01 10.09
N TRP A 278 -11.18 -3.89 10.17
CA TRP A 278 -9.74 -3.83 9.90
C TRP A 278 -9.42 -4.32 8.48
N SER A 279 -10.08 -3.75 7.49
CA SER A 279 -9.94 -4.06 6.06
C SER A 279 -10.01 -5.57 5.75
N SER A 280 -10.99 -6.27 6.36
CA SER A 280 -11.18 -7.71 6.16
C SER A 280 -12.60 -8.14 5.75
N ASP A 281 -13.56 -7.20 5.65
CA ASP A 281 -14.96 -7.48 5.29
C ASP A 281 -15.25 -7.10 3.83
N LEU A 282 -14.95 -7.99 2.90
CA LEU A 282 -15.28 -7.81 1.48
C LEU A 282 -16.74 -8.15 1.15
N ASP A 283 -17.41 -8.97 1.97
CA ASP A 283 -18.79 -9.39 1.70
C ASP A 283 -19.74 -8.18 1.66
N SER A 284 -19.57 -7.22 2.58
CA SER A 284 -20.39 -6.00 2.61
C SER A 284 -20.14 -5.06 1.43
N VAL A 285 -18.94 -5.11 0.85
CA VAL A 285 -18.56 -4.34 -0.33
C VAL A 285 -19.17 -4.92 -1.61
N LEU A 286 -19.16 -6.25 -1.73
CA LEU A 286 -19.74 -6.97 -2.88
C LEU A 286 -21.23 -6.63 -3.08
N ASP A 287 -21.98 -6.48 -1.99
CA ASP A 287 -23.40 -6.18 -2.04
C ASP A 287 -23.71 -4.77 -2.60
N ASP A 288 -22.79 -3.81 -2.44
CA ASP A 288 -23.01 -2.40 -2.81
C ASP A 288 -21.68 -1.64 -3.01
N PRO A 289 -20.89 -1.93 -4.05
CA PRO A 289 -19.60 -1.28 -4.31
C PRO A 289 -19.74 0.22 -4.58
N LEU A 290 -18.62 0.95 -4.59
CA LEU A 290 -18.54 2.35 -5.00
C LEU A 290 -18.75 2.47 -6.51
N GLU A 291 -19.42 3.54 -6.94
CA GLU A 291 -19.71 3.83 -8.36
C GLU A 291 -18.65 4.77 -8.99
N PHE A 292 -17.36 4.47 -8.79
CA PHE A 292 -16.24 5.21 -9.38
C PHE A 292 -15.31 4.23 -10.11
N ASP A 293 -14.69 4.68 -11.18
CA ASP A 293 -13.65 3.93 -11.89
C ASP A 293 -12.32 3.96 -11.10
N ASN A 294 -11.41 3.03 -11.38
CA ASN A 294 -10.09 2.93 -10.79
C ASN A 294 -10.09 2.90 -9.24
N ILE A 295 -11.07 2.24 -8.66
CA ILE A 295 -11.14 1.93 -7.23
C ILE A 295 -10.71 0.49 -7.00
N MET A 296 -9.88 0.26 -6.00
CA MET A 296 -9.61 -1.06 -5.44
C MET A 296 -9.95 -1.08 -3.95
N TYR A 297 -10.37 -2.22 -3.46
CA TYR A 297 -10.73 -2.41 -2.05
C TYR A 297 -9.58 -3.07 -1.31
N THR A 298 -9.19 -2.53 -0.17
CA THR A 298 -8.09 -3.13 0.58
C THR A 298 -8.56 -4.37 1.34
N TYR A 299 -7.68 -5.36 1.36
CA TYR A 299 -7.84 -6.54 2.20
C TYR A 299 -6.58 -6.75 3.02
N HIS A 300 -6.72 -6.81 4.35
CA HIS A 300 -5.63 -7.02 5.28
C HIS A 300 -5.68 -8.40 5.89
N PHE A 301 -4.54 -9.05 6.02
CA PHE A 301 -4.42 -10.32 6.70
C PHE A 301 -3.10 -10.49 7.44
N TYR A 302 -3.12 -11.28 8.49
CA TYR A 302 -1.92 -11.73 9.21
C TYR A 302 -1.97 -13.26 9.28
N ALA A 303 -0.99 -13.93 8.69
CA ALA A 303 -1.00 -15.39 8.51
C ALA A 303 -1.06 -16.15 9.84
N GLY A 304 -0.50 -15.59 10.93
CA GLY A 304 -0.63 -16.13 12.28
C GLY A 304 -2.07 -16.21 12.81
N SER A 305 -2.96 -15.31 12.37
CA SER A 305 -4.35 -15.22 12.81
C SER A 305 -5.36 -15.62 11.74
N HIS A 306 -5.19 -15.18 10.51
CA HIS A 306 -6.14 -15.36 9.41
C HIS A 306 -5.81 -16.63 8.61
N LYS A 307 -6.75 -17.59 8.61
CA LYS A 307 -6.56 -18.92 8.05
C LYS A 307 -7.49 -19.15 6.83
N SER A 308 -7.87 -20.39 6.57
CA SER A 308 -8.67 -20.76 5.39
C SER A 308 -9.99 -20.00 5.26
N SER A 309 -10.66 -19.62 6.35
CA SER A 309 -11.90 -18.84 6.26
C SER A 309 -11.64 -17.46 5.66
N ALA A 310 -10.55 -16.80 6.09
CA ALA A 310 -10.17 -15.49 5.58
C ALA A 310 -9.72 -15.56 4.09
N ARG A 311 -8.96 -16.61 3.72
CA ARG A 311 -8.63 -16.85 2.31
C ARG A 311 -9.89 -17.06 1.45
N ASN A 312 -10.86 -17.83 1.95
CA ASN A 312 -12.11 -18.03 1.22
C ASN A 312 -12.92 -16.74 1.05
N THR A 313 -12.92 -15.82 2.05
CA THR A 313 -13.54 -14.51 1.88
C THR A 313 -12.89 -13.74 0.74
N LEU A 314 -11.56 -13.71 0.70
CA LEU A 314 -10.82 -13.04 -0.38
C LEU A 314 -11.09 -13.69 -1.74
N THR A 315 -10.91 -15.02 -1.87
CA THR A 315 -11.07 -15.70 -3.15
C THR A 315 -12.50 -15.59 -3.69
N ASN A 316 -13.53 -15.67 -2.82
CA ASN A 316 -14.91 -15.47 -3.25
C ASN A 316 -15.13 -14.06 -3.82
N ALA A 317 -14.55 -13.01 -3.19
CA ALA A 317 -14.68 -11.64 -3.67
C ALA A 317 -13.99 -11.46 -5.05
N LEU A 318 -12.82 -12.06 -5.23
CA LEU A 318 -12.10 -12.04 -6.49
C LEU A 318 -12.84 -12.79 -7.60
N GLU A 319 -13.43 -13.96 -7.29
CA GLU A 319 -14.23 -14.74 -8.24
C GLU A 319 -15.51 -14.01 -8.69
N GLU A 320 -16.04 -13.10 -7.85
CA GLU A 320 -17.17 -12.22 -8.19
C GLU A 320 -16.71 -10.93 -8.91
N GLY A 321 -15.40 -10.76 -9.15
CA GLY A 321 -14.83 -9.64 -9.92
C GLY A 321 -14.57 -8.37 -9.11
N LEU A 322 -14.51 -8.46 -7.77
CA LEU A 322 -14.16 -7.30 -6.95
C LEU A 322 -12.67 -6.99 -7.08
N PRO A 323 -12.26 -5.76 -7.46
CA PRO A 323 -10.86 -5.38 -7.50
C PRO A 323 -10.28 -5.23 -6.09
N VAL A 324 -9.31 -6.06 -5.73
CA VAL A 324 -8.73 -6.09 -4.38
C VAL A 324 -7.23 -5.85 -4.44
N PHE A 325 -6.74 -5.02 -3.51
CA PHE A 325 -5.33 -4.78 -3.23
C PHE A 325 -5.02 -5.19 -1.78
N ILE A 326 -3.99 -5.99 -1.56
CA ILE A 326 -3.53 -6.34 -0.22
C ILE A 326 -2.54 -5.27 0.25
N SER A 327 -3.05 -4.10 0.67
CA SER A 327 -2.20 -2.97 1.04
C SER A 327 -1.45 -3.17 2.35
N GLU A 328 -1.86 -4.15 3.17
CA GLU A 328 -1.17 -4.54 4.39
C GLU A 328 -1.32 -6.03 4.67
N TYR A 329 -0.22 -6.71 4.96
CA TYR A 329 -0.25 -8.09 5.46
C TYR A 329 1.00 -8.42 6.28
N GLY A 330 0.93 -9.52 7.06
CA GLY A 330 2.05 -10.04 7.82
C GLY A 330 2.00 -11.56 8.02
N PHE A 331 3.12 -12.13 8.43
CA PHE A 331 3.23 -13.57 8.65
C PHE A 331 3.05 -13.98 10.13
N VAL A 332 2.97 -13.00 11.02
CA VAL A 332 2.75 -13.16 12.47
C VAL A 332 1.26 -13.08 12.83
N ALA A 333 0.91 -12.91 14.11
CA ALA A 333 -0.47 -12.70 14.53
C ALA A 333 -0.97 -11.27 14.24
N ALA A 334 -2.30 -11.06 14.26
CA ALA A 334 -2.94 -9.80 13.87
C ALA A 334 -2.68 -8.62 14.83
N ASP A 335 -2.09 -8.88 15.99
CA ASP A 335 -1.59 -7.82 16.89
C ASP A 335 -0.19 -7.32 16.50
N GLY A 336 0.36 -7.82 15.39
CA GLY A 336 1.68 -7.48 14.88
C GLY A 336 2.83 -8.20 15.60
N ASP A 337 2.55 -9.15 16.50
CA ASP A 337 3.59 -9.82 17.30
C ASP A 337 3.51 -11.35 17.18
N GLY A 338 4.47 -12.03 17.79
CA GLY A 338 4.58 -13.49 17.78
C GLY A 338 5.52 -14.05 16.72
N ALA A 339 5.52 -15.38 16.58
CA ALA A 339 6.34 -16.08 15.61
C ALA A 339 5.71 -16.08 14.21
N VAL A 340 6.55 -16.16 13.19
CA VAL A 340 6.16 -16.31 11.79
C VAL A 340 5.45 -17.66 11.59
N ASP A 341 4.22 -17.65 11.08
CA ASP A 341 3.50 -18.87 10.66
C ASP A 341 3.81 -19.19 9.19
N THR A 342 4.99 -19.75 8.94
CA THR A 342 5.49 -20.07 7.59
C THR A 342 4.54 -20.97 6.80
N LYS A 343 3.78 -21.83 7.49
CA LYS A 343 2.86 -22.75 6.85
C LYS A 343 1.61 -22.03 6.30
N GLU A 344 1.06 -21.08 7.06
CA GLU A 344 -0.10 -20.32 6.58
C GLU A 344 0.37 -19.18 5.65
N ALA A 345 1.56 -18.62 5.86
CA ALA A 345 2.17 -17.68 4.94
C ALA A 345 2.31 -18.26 3.52
N ALA A 346 2.82 -19.50 3.39
CA ALA A 346 2.92 -20.18 2.09
C ALA A 346 1.55 -20.30 1.38
N LYS A 347 0.47 -20.60 2.13
CA LYS A 347 -0.87 -20.71 1.53
C LYS A 347 -1.48 -19.35 1.16
N TRP A 348 -1.10 -18.28 1.83
CA TRP A 348 -1.48 -16.94 1.43
C TRP A 348 -0.73 -16.53 0.17
N GLN A 349 0.57 -16.90 0.07
CA GLN A 349 1.34 -16.66 -1.14
C GLN A 349 0.76 -17.42 -2.36
N GLU A 350 0.31 -18.67 -2.18
CA GLU A 350 -0.39 -19.41 -3.23
C GLU A 350 -1.61 -18.63 -3.78
N VAL A 351 -2.37 -17.94 -2.93
CA VAL A 351 -3.51 -17.10 -3.36
C VAL A 351 -3.03 -15.82 -4.05
N ILE A 352 -2.01 -15.14 -3.50
CA ILE A 352 -1.44 -13.93 -4.11
C ILE A 352 -0.94 -14.24 -5.53
N ASP A 353 -0.22 -15.35 -5.71
CA ASP A 353 0.33 -15.77 -6.99
C ASP A 353 -0.77 -16.21 -7.98
N GLU A 354 -1.77 -16.98 -7.52
CA GLU A 354 -2.86 -17.49 -8.34
C GLU A 354 -3.70 -16.35 -8.95
N TYR A 355 -3.97 -15.30 -8.17
CA TYR A 355 -4.80 -14.17 -8.60
C TYR A 355 -3.95 -12.95 -9.00
N GLN A 356 -2.63 -13.05 -9.04
CA GLN A 356 -1.69 -11.97 -9.36
C GLN A 356 -1.96 -10.68 -8.55
N LEU A 357 -2.18 -10.81 -7.24
CA LEU A 357 -2.55 -9.70 -6.38
C LEU A 357 -1.36 -8.80 -6.06
N SER A 358 -1.59 -7.51 -6.11
CA SER A 358 -0.66 -6.52 -5.58
C SER A 358 -0.68 -6.51 -4.05
N SER A 359 0.51 -6.40 -3.40
CA SER A 359 0.60 -6.53 -1.95
C SER A 359 1.77 -5.77 -1.32
N CYS A 360 1.58 -5.26 -0.08
CA CYS A 360 2.61 -4.63 0.73
C CYS A 360 2.70 -5.30 2.11
N ILE A 361 3.86 -5.85 2.44
CA ILE A 361 4.08 -6.43 3.77
C ILE A 361 4.26 -5.36 4.86
N TRP A 362 3.65 -5.55 6.00
CA TRP A 362 3.81 -4.76 7.21
C TRP A 362 4.91 -5.36 8.09
N ASN A 363 5.99 -4.67 8.57
CA ASN A 363 6.32 -3.28 8.29
C ASN A 363 7.85 -3.06 8.21
N LEU A 364 8.26 -2.03 7.50
CA LEU A 364 9.66 -1.61 7.42
C LEU A 364 10.02 -0.77 8.65
N SER A 365 10.56 -1.39 9.66
CA SER A 365 11.12 -0.80 10.87
C SER A 365 11.97 -1.84 11.62
N ASN A 366 12.71 -1.39 12.64
CA ASN A 366 13.37 -2.24 13.63
C ASN A 366 12.62 -2.28 14.97
N LYS A 367 11.32 -2.03 14.96
CA LYS A 367 10.48 -2.13 16.17
C LYS A 367 10.61 -3.51 16.78
N ALA A 368 10.70 -3.59 18.11
CA ALA A 368 10.78 -4.86 18.83
C ALA A 368 9.43 -5.58 18.83
N GLU A 369 8.98 -6.04 17.66
CA GLU A 369 7.77 -6.83 17.44
C GLU A 369 7.98 -7.83 16.29
N GLY A 370 7.12 -8.83 16.20
CA GLY A 370 7.26 -9.91 15.23
C GLY A 370 7.04 -9.49 13.77
N SER A 371 6.25 -8.43 13.52
CA SER A 371 5.95 -7.91 12.17
C SER A 371 7.00 -6.97 11.60
N ALA A 372 7.96 -6.49 12.39
CA ALA A 372 9.06 -5.69 11.87
C ALA A 372 9.93 -6.50 10.92
N LEU A 373 10.37 -5.92 9.80
CA LEU A 373 11.24 -6.59 8.82
C LEU A 373 12.70 -6.55 9.23
N ILE A 374 13.10 -5.52 9.98
CA ILE A 374 14.49 -5.32 10.41
C ILE A 374 14.64 -5.83 11.87
N ALA A 375 15.75 -6.48 12.16
CA ALA A 375 16.03 -6.93 13.51
C ALA A 375 16.10 -5.76 14.50
N SER A 376 15.55 -5.93 15.70
CA SER A 376 15.40 -4.84 16.67
C SER A 376 16.72 -4.29 17.25
N ASP A 377 17.83 -4.97 17.02
CA ASP A 377 19.18 -4.58 17.38
C ASP A 377 20.00 -4.07 16.19
N CYS A 378 19.39 -3.95 15.00
CA CYS A 378 20.00 -3.37 13.82
C CYS A 378 19.67 -1.87 13.75
N ASP A 379 20.71 -1.04 13.66
CA ASP A 379 20.61 0.43 13.53
C ASP A 379 20.73 0.91 12.07
N LEU A 380 20.81 0.00 11.09
CA LEU A 380 20.83 0.36 9.67
C LEU A 380 19.45 0.78 9.20
N THR A 381 19.41 1.72 8.27
CA THR A 381 18.18 2.20 7.62
C THR A 381 18.15 1.93 6.11
N ALA A 382 19.23 1.38 5.57
CA ALA A 382 19.39 1.01 4.17
C ALA A 382 20.44 -0.11 4.04
N ASP A 383 20.57 -0.72 2.85
CA ASP A 383 21.57 -1.74 2.49
C ASP A 383 21.60 -2.94 3.46
N PHE A 384 20.42 -3.35 3.91
CA PHE A 384 20.26 -4.48 4.82
C PHE A 384 20.80 -5.78 4.25
N LYS A 385 21.58 -6.48 5.05
CA LYS A 385 22.01 -7.85 4.77
C LYS A 385 21.02 -8.81 5.41
N TYR A 386 21.09 -10.08 5.03
CA TYR A 386 20.21 -11.11 5.55
C TYR A 386 20.25 -11.22 7.08
N GLU A 387 21.45 -11.06 7.69
CA GLU A 387 21.63 -11.06 9.14
C GLU A 387 21.05 -9.85 9.88
N ASP A 388 20.76 -8.76 9.16
CA ASP A 388 20.15 -7.54 9.72
C ASP A 388 18.61 -7.64 9.77
N LEU A 389 18.05 -8.70 9.17
CA LEU A 389 16.62 -8.90 9.08
C LEU A 389 16.07 -9.68 10.27
N SER A 390 14.83 -9.37 10.66
CA SER A 390 14.05 -10.16 11.62
C SER A 390 13.68 -11.53 11.05
N GLU A 391 13.00 -12.39 11.83
CA GLU A 391 12.46 -13.66 11.34
C GLU A 391 11.46 -13.43 10.18
N GLN A 392 10.57 -12.42 10.27
CA GLN A 392 9.64 -12.07 9.21
C GLN A 392 10.37 -11.49 7.99
N GLY A 393 11.36 -10.61 8.22
CA GLY A 393 12.16 -10.03 7.14
C GLY A 393 12.95 -11.07 6.37
N GLN A 394 13.56 -12.05 7.05
CA GLN A 394 14.27 -13.16 6.40
C GLN A 394 13.32 -14.03 5.57
N TYR A 395 12.16 -14.38 6.12
CA TYR A 395 11.16 -15.17 5.40
C TYR A 395 10.64 -14.44 4.15
N PHE A 396 10.36 -13.14 4.26
CA PHE A 396 9.92 -12.31 3.13
C PHE A 396 11.02 -12.19 2.06
N PHE A 397 12.25 -11.95 2.46
CA PHE A 397 13.39 -11.87 1.54
C PHE A 397 13.60 -13.17 0.77
N ASP A 398 13.55 -14.33 1.46
CA ASP A 398 13.65 -15.64 0.84
C ASP A 398 12.51 -15.90 -0.16
N MET A 399 11.30 -15.46 0.17
CA MET A 399 10.13 -15.53 -0.71
C MET A 399 10.34 -14.71 -1.99
N LEU A 400 10.80 -13.46 -1.90
CA LEU A 400 11.12 -12.64 -3.06
C LEU A 400 12.13 -13.31 -3.99
N LYS A 401 13.20 -13.88 -3.44
CA LYS A 401 14.23 -14.59 -4.22
C LYS A 401 13.73 -15.88 -4.87
N SER A 402 12.71 -16.52 -4.29
CA SER A 402 12.10 -17.71 -4.90
C SER A 402 11.19 -17.34 -6.09
N ILE A 403 10.52 -16.18 -6.05
CA ILE A 403 9.73 -15.64 -7.15
C ILE A 403 10.66 -15.32 -8.32
N ASP A 404 11.72 -14.55 -8.10
CA ASP A 404 12.73 -14.23 -9.12
C ASP A 404 13.28 -15.47 -9.85
N SER A 405 13.56 -16.53 -9.10
CA SER A 405 14.11 -17.76 -9.69
C SER A 405 13.08 -18.52 -10.54
N SER A 406 11.81 -18.51 -10.14
CA SER A 406 10.72 -19.18 -10.86
C SER A 406 10.35 -18.47 -12.16
N ASP A 407 10.43 -17.16 -12.18
CA ASP A 407 10.12 -16.35 -13.36
C ASP A 407 11.25 -16.45 -14.41
N ASN A 408 12.49 -16.45 -13.96
CA ASN A 408 13.65 -16.74 -14.85
C ASN A 408 13.56 -18.13 -15.48
N GLU A 409 13.14 -19.18 -14.75
CA GLU A 409 12.95 -20.53 -15.30
C GLU A 409 11.82 -20.55 -16.35
N LYS A 410 10.71 -19.84 -16.12
CA LYS A 410 9.60 -19.72 -17.09
C LYS A 410 10.01 -18.97 -18.36
N GLU A 411 10.79 -17.88 -18.23
CA GLU A 411 11.31 -17.15 -19.38
C GLU A 411 12.30 -17.98 -20.20
N GLU A 412 13.17 -18.78 -19.57
CA GLU A 412 14.04 -19.70 -20.26
C GLU A 412 13.26 -20.79 -21.01
N GLU A 413 12.24 -21.40 -20.39
CA GLU A 413 11.37 -22.39 -21.04
C GLU A 413 10.63 -21.78 -22.24
N LEU A 414 10.02 -20.59 -22.07
CA LEU A 414 9.32 -19.90 -23.14
C LEU A 414 10.25 -19.52 -24.31
N SER A 415 11.45 -19.04 -23.99
CA SER A 415 12.47 -18.73 -25.01
C SER A 415 12.93 -19.97 -25.77
N ASP A 416 13.01 -21.12 -25.11
CA ASP A 416 13.41 -22.38 -25.74
C ASP A 416 12.26 -22.98 -26.59
N GLU A 417 11.00 -22.88 -26.17
CA GLU A 417 9.84 -23.22 -27.01
C GLU A 417 9.75 -22.34 -28.25
N VAL A 418 9.97 -21.03 -28.15
CA VAL A 418 10.01 -20.13 -29.31
C VAL A 418 11.16 -20.48 -30.26
N LYS A 419 12.35 -20.79 -29.73
CA LYS A 419 13.51 -21.24 -30.54
C LYS A 419 13.20 -22.57 -31.24
N GLU A 420 12.52 -23.52 -30.58
CA GLU A 420 12.10 -24.79 -31.19
C GLU A 420 11.08 -24.58 -32.30
N ASP A 421 10.11 -23.72 -32.11
CA ASP A 421 9.06 -23.40 -33.10
C ASP A 421 9.66 -22.69 -34.33
N VAL A 422 10.60 -21.75 -34.14
CA VAL A 422 11.36 -21.12 -35.24
C VAL A 422 12.19 -22.16 -36.01
N ASN A 423 12.91 -23.03 -35.31
CA ASN A 423 13.71 -24.10 -35.93
C ASN A 423 12.85 -25.10 -36.71
N GLN A 424 11.65 -25.44 -36.21
CA GLN A 424 10.70 -26.31 -36.93
C GLN A 424 10.16 -25.63 -38.18
N LYS A 425 9.79 -24.35 -38.11
CA LYS A 425 9.33 -23.57 -39.28
C LYS A 425 10.42 -23.42 -40.33
N GLU A 426 11.66 -23.16 -39.95
CA GLU A 426 12.79 -23.14 -40.89
C GLU A 426 13.04 -24.48 -41.53
N SER A 427 12.96 -25.57 -40.78
CA SER A 427 13.14 -26.93 -41.31
C SER A 427 12.06 -27.28 -42.35
N GLN A 428 10.80 -26.96 -42.09
CA GLN A 428 9.69 -27.12 -43.02
C GLN A 428 9.84 -26.26 -44.27
N LEU A 429 10.37 -25.05 -44.15
CA LEU A 429 10.62 -24.17 -45.30
C LEU A 429 11.75 -24.72 -46.19
N LYS A 430 12.81 -25.24 -45.57
CA LYS A 430 13.93 -25.92 -46.29
C LYS A 430 13.47 -27.18 -47.04
N GLU A 431 12.54 -27.97 -46.45
CA GLU A 431 11.96 -29.13 -47.15
C GLU A 431 11.05 -28.73 -48.32
N LYS A 432 10.16 -27.73 -48.12
CA LYS A 432 9.32 -27.18 -49.21
C LYS A 432 10.15 -26.64 -50.37
N THR A 433 11.26 -25.97 -50.06
CA THR A 433 12.18 -25.43 -51.08
C THR A 433 12.90 -26.57 -51.85
N LYS A 434 13.30 -27.66 -51.18
CA LYS A 434 13.88 -28.85 -51.83
C LYS A 434 12.88 -29.56 -52.73
N GLN A 435 11.63 -29.73 -52.29
CA GLN A 435 10.57 -30.34 -53.09
C GLN A 435 10.25 -29.51 -54.34
N THR A 436 10.22 -28.16 -54.20
CA THR A 436 9.98 -27.27 -55.32
C THR A 436 11.12 -27.34 -56.37
N LYS A 437 12.39 -27.42 -55.96
CA LYS A 437 13.53 -27.58 -56.86
C LYS A 437 13.51 -28.94 -57.58
N SER A 438 13.20 -30.03 -56.86
CA SER A 438 13.09 -31.38 -57.45
C SER A 438 11.97 -31.50 -58.48
N ASN A 439 10.83 -30.81 -58.24
CA ASN A 439 9.70 -30.80 -59.20
C ASN A 439 9.98 -29.94 -60.45
N THR A 440 10.85 -28.94 -60.32
CA THR A 440 11.25 -28.08 -61.46
C THR A 440 12.26 -28.79 -62.35
N GLU A 441 13.17 -29.59 -61.80
CA GLU A 441 14.14 -30.41 -62.56
C GLU A 441 13.46 -31.59 -63.28
N LYS A 442 12.39 -32.18 -62.73
CA LYS A 442 11.63 -33.26 -63.43
C LYS A 442 10.74 -32.76 -64.54
N ARG A 443 10.51 -31.44 -64.71
CA ARG A 443 9.75 -30.83 -65.77
C ARG A 443 10.59 -30.24 -66.92
N ARG A 444 11.89 -30.30 -66.81
CA ARG A 444 12.85 -30.04 -67.88
C ARG A 444 13.37 -31.32 -68.44
#